data_766772ea535694c9e236e7933fc78e64
#
_entry.id   766772ea535694c9e236e7933fc78e64
#
_cell.length_a   1.000
_cell.length_b   1.000
_cell.length_c   1.000
_cell.angle_alpha   90.00
_cell.angle_beta   90.00
_cell.angle_gamma   90.00
#
_symmetry.space_group_name_H-M   'P 1'
#
loop_
_entity.id
_entity.type
_entity.pdbx_description
1 polymer ?
#
loop_
_entity_poly.entity_id
_entity_poly.type
_entity_poly.pdbx_seq_one_letter_code
_entity_poly.pdbx_strand_id
1 'polypeptide(L)'
;MSSRQDMDLDFIDFVDNDPRTKSTIVFGKCLDCRNERSSIGWCKDCEINALKDNFKNWTSGNVSMDNFIRHTQLHANESVDYLEFVNFEQFDLLENTNKGGAFSTIYSAVWMEGPRWVWDEDAEQWTRNGPIKVALKRLNNSQNISEEYLNQVSFDFKNLYYYC
;
A
#
# COMPACT_ATOMS: atom_id res chain seq x y z
N MET A 1 -37.33 22.82 1.01
CA MET A 1 -37.60 21.49 1.56
C MET A 1 -36.61 20.59 0.90
N SER A 2 -35.49 20.35 1.56
CA SER A 2 -34.37 19.56 1.06
C SER A 2 -34.38 18.25 1.83
N SER A 3 -34.66 17.16 1.14
CA SER A 3 -34.60 15.81 1.70
C SER A 3 -33.11 15.38 1.78
N ARG A 4 -32.65 15.28 3.01
CA ARG A 4 -31.41 14.53 3.29
C ARG A 4 -31.70 13.06 2.98
N GLN A 5 -30.97 12.51 2.02
CA GLN A 5 -30.86 11.07 1.89
C GLN A 5 -29.89 10.60 2.95
N ASP A 6 -30.41 9.81 3.88
CA ASP A 6 -29.63 9.05 4.84
C ASP A 6 -28.77 8.06 4.05
N MET A 7 -27.43 8.17 4.21
CA MET A 7 -26.52 7.11 3.77
C MET A 7 -26.69 5.98 4.78
N ASP A 8 -27.37 4.93 4.34
CA ASP A 8 -27.43 3.66 5.04
C ASP A 8 -26.02 3.08 5.10
N LEU A 9 -25.42 3.18 6.29
CA LEU A 9 -24.23 2.42 6.68
C LEU A 9 -24.67 0.99 6.99
N ASP A 10 -25.11 0.28 5.96
CA ASP A 10 -25.32 -1.14 6.05
C ASP A 10 -24.01 -1.84 5.73
N PHE A 11 -23.40 -2.42 6.73
CA PHE A 11 -22.85 -3.77 6.73
C PHE A 11 -21.76 -3.97 7.77
N ILE A 12 -22.18 -4.05 9.03
CA ILE A 12 -21.51 -4.95 9.95
C ILE A 12 -22.62 -5.80 10.57
N ASP A 13 -22.97 -6.90 9.92
CA ASP A 13 -23.77 -7.95 10.53
C ASP A 13 -22.93 -8.66 11.59
N PHE A 14 -23.13 -8.28 12.84
CA PHE A 14 -22.70 -9.06 13.98
C PHE A 14 -23.63 -10.25 14.12
N VAL A 15 -23.27 -11.39 13.58
CA VAL A 15 -23.97 -12.65 13.80
C VAL A 15 -23.25 -13.43 14.90
N ASP A 16 -24.00 -13.58 15.99
CA ASP A 16 -23.95 -14.67 16.98
C ASP A 16 -22.88 -14.64 18.09
N ASN A 17 -23.40 -14.55 19.33
CA ASN A 17 -22.66 -14.57 20.59
C ASN A 17 -22.38 -16.00 21.11
N ASP A 18 -21.94 -16.95 20.29
CA ASP A 18 -21.36 -18.21 20.77
C ASP A 18 -19.86 -18.04 20.94
N PRO A 19 -19.30 -18.13 22.17
CA PRO A 19 -17.86 -17.99 22.41
C PRO A 19 -16.99 -19.08 21.75
N ARG A 20 -17.60 -20.03 21.02
CA ARG A 20 -16.93 -21.08 20.27
C ARG A 20 -16.88 -20.84 18.77
N THR A 21 -17.61 -19.85 18.25
CA THR A 21 -17.52 -19.43 16.85
C THR A 21 -16.53 -18.27 16.73
N LYS A 22 -15.38 -18.51 16.09
CA LYS A 22 -14.54 -17.43 15.58
C LYS A 22 -15.43 -16.61 14.63
N SER A 23 -15.76 -15.38 14.96
CA SER A 23 -16.43 -14.48 14.03
C SER A 23 -15.52 -14.28 12.83
N THR A 24 -15.87 -14.91 11.72
CA THR A 24 -15.17 -14.73 10.45
C THR A 24 -15.70 -13.41 9.88
N ILE A 25 -14.86 -12.38 9.85
CA ILE A 25 -15.22 -11.14 9.19
C ILE A 25 -15.37 -11.45 7.70
N VAL A 26 -16.55 -11.16 7.13
CA VAL A 26 -16.84 -11.33 5.71
C VAL A 26 -16.71 -9.99 5.01
N PHE A 27 -15.81 -9.89 4.03
CA PHE A 27 -15.54 -8.66 3.27
C PHE A 27 -16.31 -8.58 1.94
N GLY A 28 -17.31 -9.45 1.76
CA GLY A 28 -18.10 -9.53 0.54
C GLY A 28 -17.37 -10.24 -0.61
N LYS A 29 -18.03 -10.24 -1.78
CA LYS A 29 -17.51 -10.90 -2.98
C LYS A 29 -16.89 -9.88 -3.94
N CYS A 30 -15.82 -10.27 -4.58
CA CYS A 30 -15.23 -9.52 -5.68
C CYS A 30 -16.22 -9.45 -6.86
N LEU A 31 -16.37 -8.28 -7.47
CA LEU A 31 -17.27 -8.10 -8.60
C LEU A 31 -16.72 -8.76 -9.87
N ASP A 32 -15.40 -8.82 -10.04
CA ASP A 32 -14.75 -9.43 -11.19
C ASP A 32 -14.78 -10.95 -11.18
N CYS A 33 -14.18 -11.57 -10.15
CA CYS A 33 -14.01 -13.03 -10.10
C CYS A 33 -15.04 -13.77 -9.23
N ARG A 34 -15.89 -13.05 -8.49
CA ARG A 34 -16.91 -13.58 -7.58
C ARG A 34 -16.35 -14.37 -6.38
N ASN A 35 -15.03 -14.43 -6.20
CA ASN A 35 -14.42 -15.00 -5.01
C ASN A 35 -14.62 -14.07 -3.78
N GLU A 36 -14.51 -14.63 -2.59
CA GLU A 36 -14.55 -13.84 -1.36
C GLU A 36 -13.32 -12.94 -1.28
N ARG A 37 -13.54 -11.67 -0.87
CA ARG A 37 -12.46 -10.72 -0.61
C ARG A 37 -11.71 -11.12 0.67
N SER A 38 -10.40 -10.95 0.67
CA SER A 38 -9.55 -11.22 1.85
C SER A 38 -9.46 -10.05 2.82
N SER A 39 -9.77 -8.83 2.37
CA SER A 39 -9.93 -7.63 3.20
C SER A 39 -10.83 -6.59 2.49
N ILE A 40 -11.09 -5.45 3.14
CA ILE A 40 -11.89 -4.36 2.57
C ILE A 40 -11.29 -3.92 1.23
N GLY A 41 -12.11 -3.93 0.17
CA GLY A 41 -11.68 -3.55 -1.17
C GLY A 41 -10.57 -4.40 -1.77
N TRP A 42 -10.23 -5.57 -1.19
CA TRP A 42 -9.10 -6.38 -1.61
C TRP A 42 -9.52 -7.81 -1.97
N CYS A 43 -9.46 -8.12 -3.26
CA CYS A 43 -9.54 -9.49 -3.76
C CYS A 43 -8.12 -9.97 -4.08
N LYS A 44 -7.59 -10.88 -3.28
CA LYS A 44 -6.19 -11.32 -3.39
C LYS A 44 -5.81 -11.76 -4.80
N ASP A 45 -6.64 -12.56 -5.46
CA ASP A 45 -6.32 -13.11 -6.78
C ASP A 45 -6.33 -12.02 -7.85
N CYS A 46 -7.34 -11.14 -7.86
CA CYS A 46 -7.46 -10.06 -8.86
C CYS A 46 -6.36 -9.03 -8.67
N GLU A 47 -6.12 -8.58 -7.44
CA GLU A 47 -5.12 -7.57 -7.11
C GLU A 47 -3.69 -8.05 -7.42
N ILE A 48 -3.34 -9.27 -7.02
CA ILE A 48 -2.03 -9.84 -7.34
C ILE A 48 -1.84 -9.98 -8.85
N ASN A 49 -2.86 -10.37 -9.60
CA ASN A 49 -2.77 -10.44 -11.05
C ASN A 49 -2.59 -9.04 -11.67
N ALA A 50 -3.35 -8.04 -11.23
CA ALA A 50 -3.17 -6.66 -11.68
C ALA A 50 -1.77 -6.11 -11.38
N LEU A 51 -1.23 -6.40 -10.19
CA LEU A 51 0.15 -6.03 -9.83
C LEU A 51 1.18 -6.72 -10.74
N LYS A 52 1.01 -8.02 -11.05
CA LYS A 52 1.88 -8.77 -11.97
C LYS A 52 1.86 -8.17 -13.38
N ASP A 53 0.69 -7.83 -13.88
CA ASP A 53 0.54 -7.25 -15.21
C ASP A 53 1.22 -5.88 -15.31
N ASN A 54 1.31 -5.17 -14.20
CA ASN A 54 1.99 -3.88 -14.09
C ASN A 54 3.53 -3.98 -13.96
N PHE A 55 4.11 -5.14 -13.67
CA PHE A 55 5.58 -5.29 -13.49
C PHE A 55 6.40 -4.85 -14.71
N LYS A 56 5.84 -4.91 -15.88
CA LYS A 56 6.48 -4.45 -17.12
C LYS A 56 6.55 -2.93 -17.27
N ASN A 57 5.78 -2.19 -16.50
CA ASN A 57 5.60 -0.74 -16.64
C ASN A 57 6.53 0.06 -15.73
N TRP A 58 7.29 -0.60 -14.83
CA TRP A 58 8.18 0.10 -13.93
C TRP A 58 9.45 -0.70 -13.62
N THR A 59 10.51 0.03 -13.28
CA THR A 59 11.76 -0.49 -12.73
C THR A 59 12.43 0.60 -11.90
N SER A 60 13.07 0.22 -10.81
CA SER A 60 13.93 1.09 -10.01
C SER A 60 15.32 1.29 -10.62
N GLY A 61 15.64 0.55 -11.70
CA GLY A 61 16.98 0.47 -12.26
C GLY A 61 17.93 -0.49 -11.50
N ASN A 62 17.43 -1.12 -10.43
CA ASN A 62 18.16 -2.12 -9.65
C ASN A 62 17.36 -3.42 -9.54
N VAL A 63 17.87 -4.50 -10.13
CA VAL A 63 17.17 -5.79 -10.23
C VAL A 63 16.82 -6.37 -8.86
N SER A 64 17.71 -6.24 -7.87
CA SER A 64 17.47 -6.76 -6.52
C SER A 64 16.31 -5.99 -5.83
N MET A 65 16.27 -4.66 -6.00
CA MET A 65 15.18 -3.83 -5.49
C MET A 65 13.86 -4.15 -6.20
N ASP A 66 13.87 -4.27 -7.52
CA ASP A 66 12.67 -4.63 -8.29
C ASP A 66 12.11 -5.97 -7.83
N ASN A 67 12.97 -6.98 -7.68
CA ASN A 67 12.57 -8.30 -7.19
C ASN A 67 12.02 -8.24 -5.76
N PHE A 68 12.62 -7.43 -4.90
CA PHE A 68 12.15 -7.24 -3.53
C PHE A 68 10.75 -6.62 -3.50
N ILE A 69 10.51 -5.52 -4.22
CA ILE A 69 9.19 -4.87 -4.30
C ILE A 69 8.15 -5.85 -4.87
N ARG A 70 8.46 -6.51 -5.99
CA ARG A 70 7.58 -7.52 -6.60
C ARG A 70 7.27 -8.68 -5.64
N HIS A 71 8.26 -9.11 -4.86
CA HIS A 71 8.05 -10.14 -3.86
C HIS A 71 7.02 -9.72 -2.82
N THR A 72 7.09 -8.49 -2.28
CA THR A 72 6.08 -8.00 -1.34
C THR A 72 4.69 -7.94 -1.98
N GLN A 73 4.59 -7.50 -3.23
CA GLN A 73 3.34 -7.42 -3.99
C GLN A 73 2.70 -8.78 -4.24
N LEU A 74 3.51 -9.80 -4.56
CA LEU A 74 3.02 -11.15 -4.81
C LEU A 74 2.54 -11.89 -3.56
N HIS A 75 2.95 -11.44 -2.38
CA HIS A 75 2.63 -12.06 -1.09
C HIS A 75 1.69 -11.22 -0.24
N ALA A 76 1.15 -10.14 -0.80
CA ALA A 76 0.18 -9.29 -0.12
C ALA A 76 -1.13 -10.04 0.18
N ASN A 77 -1.68 -9.80 1.37
CA ASN A 77 -3.00 -10.31 1.76
C ASN A 77 -4.04 -9.19 1.81
N GLU A 78 -3.57 -7.94 1.83
CA GLU A 78 -4.40 -6.74 1.86
C GLU A 78 -3.67 -5.55 1.23
N SER A 79 -4.37 -4.45 1.06
CA SER A 79 -3.87 -3.26 0.34
C SER A 79 -2.66 -2.58 0.96
N VAL A 80 -2.41 -2.80 2.25
CA VAL A 80 -1.29 -2.20 3.00
C VAL A 80 -0.09 -3.12 3.18
N ASP A 81 -0.20 -4.38 2.77
CA ASP A 81 0.82 -5.42 2.97
C ASP A 81 2.00 -5.36 2.01
N TYR A 82 2.02 -4.45 1.03
CA TYR A 82 3.05 -4.42 0.02
C TYR A 82 3.64 -3.03 -0.23
N LEU A 83 4.88 -3.04 -0.74
CA LEU A 83 5.57 -1.83 -1.17
C LEU A 83 5.05 -1.38 -2.54
N GLU A 84 4.69 -0.12 -2.64
CA GLU A 84 4.34 0.53 -3.90
C GLU A 84 5.60 1.12 -4.55
N PHE A 85 5.81 0.87 -5.84
CA PHE A 85 6.79 1.60 -6.61
C PHE A 85 6.21 2.97 -6.97
N VAL A 86 6.86 4.02 -6.51
CA VAL A 86 6.47 5.41 -6.81
C VAL A 86 7.56 6.03 -7.68
N ASN A 87 7.16 6.53 -8.86
CA ASN A 87 8.08 7.22 -9.75
C ASN A 87 8.57 8.51 -9.09
N PHE A 88 9.86 8.80 -9.22
CA PHE A 88 10.47 10.00 -8.66
C PHE A 88 9.81 11.30 -9.17
N GLU A 89 9.25 11.31 -10.36
CA GLU A 89 8.51 12.45 -10.95
C GLU A 89 7.24 12.82 -10.18
N GLN A 90 6.76 11.95 -9.30
CA GLN A 90 5.63 12.21 -8.40
C GLN A 90 5.99 13.12 -7.21
N PHE A 91 7.28 13.45 -7.03
CA PHE A 91 7.74 14.25 -5.91
C PHE A 91 8.17 15.65 -6.37
N ASP A 92 7.50 16.67 -5.83
CA ASP A 92 7.82 18.07 -6.02
C ASP A 92 8.50 18.68 -4.79
N LEU A 93 9.05 19.91 -4.94
CA LEU A 93 9.65 20.71 -3.87
C LEU A 93 10.70 19.93 -3.05
N LEU A 94 11.60 19.23 -3.76
CA LEU A 94 12.65 18.46 -3.14
C LEU A 94 13.69 19.36 -2.46
N GLU A 95 13.77 19.28 -1.14
CA GLU A 95 14.70 20.06 -0.32
C GLU A 95 15.58 19.14 0.53
N ASN A 96 16.90 19.39 0.51
CA ASN A 96 17.81 18.69 1.41
C ASN A 96 17.62 19.22 2.85
N THR A 97 17.27 18.35 3.78
CA THR A 97 17.05 18.72 5.18
C THR A 97 18.35 18.90 5.96
N ASN A 98 19.51 18.63 5.36
CA ASN A 98 20.82 18.52 6.01
C ASN A 98 20.84 17.48 7.16
N LYS A 99 19.86 16.56 7.17
CA LYS A 99 19.80 15.43 8.09
C LYS A 99 20.19 14.15 7.36
N GLY A 100 20.72 13.21 8.11
CA GLY A 100 21.15 11.92 7.57
C GLY A 100 22.30 11.36 8.38
N GLY A 101 22.95 10.35 7.84
CA GLY A 101 24.10 9.68 8.44
C GLY A 101 25.05 9.16 7.37
N ALA A 102 25.99 8.31 7.76
CA ALA A 102 26.97 7.72 6.85
C ALA A 102 26.32 6.98 5.66
N PHE A 103 25.11 6.44 5.85
CA PHE A 103 24.45 5.56 4.88
C PHE A 103 23.27 6.20 4.16
N SER A 104 22.80 7.37 4.58
CA SER A 104 21.62 8.00 3.96
C SER A 104 21.56 9.50 4.16
N THR A 105 20.86 10.17 3.25
CA THR A 105 20.51 11.59 3.29
C THR A 105 18.99 11.72 3.28
N ILE A 106 18.45 12.63 4.11
CA ILE A 106 17.01 12.86 4.21
C ILE A 106 16.63 14.11 3.44
N TYR A 107 15.65 13.99 2.58
CA TYR A 107 15.04 15.09 1.86
C TYR A 107 13.59 15.30 2.33
N SER A 108 13.13 16.52 2.29
CA SER A 108 11.71 16.86 2.34
C SER A 108 11.20 16.97 0.92
N ALA A 109 10.01 16.48 0.65
CA ALA A 109 9.35 16.61 -0.65
C ALA A 109 7.84 16.67 -0.48
N VAL A 110 7.13 17.01 -1.54
CA VAL A 110 5.68 16.88 -1.65
C VAL A 110 5.37 15.73 -2.60
N TRP A 111 4.74 14.68 -2.10
CA TRP A 111 4.24 13.61 -2.96
C TRP A 111 2.87 14.02 -3.52
N MET A 112 2.83 14.26 -4.81
CA MET A 112 1.68 14.86 -5.49
C MET A 112 0.45 13.96 -5.48
N GLU A 113 0.62 12.69 -5.75
CA GLU A 113 -0.46 11.72 -5.77
C GLU A 113 -0.85 11.27 -4.35
N GLY A 114 0.13 11.09 -3.49
CA GLY A 114 -0.04 10.62 -2.12
C GLY A 114 -0.35 9.12 -2.02
N PRO A 115 -0.48 8.60 -0.79
CA PRO A 115 -0.78 7.21 -0.55
C PRO A 115 -2.21 6.84 -0.96
N ARG A 116 -2.44 5.57 -1.18
CA ARG A 116 -3.78 4.99 -1.25
C ARG A 116 -4.53 5.31 0.03
N TRP A 117 -5.81 5.68 -0.10
CA TRP A 117 -6.57 6.19 1.04
C TRP A 117 -7.82 5.38 1.31
N VAL A 118 -8.87 5.58 0.55
CA VAL A 118 -10.16 4.93 0.70
C VAL A 118 -10.47 4.15 -0.57
N TRP A 119 -11.01 2.96 -0.41
CA TRP A 119 -11.54 2.20 -1.53
C TRP A 119 -12.84 2.85 -2.02
N ASP A 120 -12.91 3.13 -3.31
CA ASP A 120 -14.10 3.65 -3.97
C ASP A 120 -14.83 2.46 -4.61
N GLU A 121 -15.95 2.06 -4.01
CA GLU A 121 -16.74 0.90 -4.46
C GLU A 121 -17.38 1.13 -5.84
N ASP A 122 -17.72 2.39 -6.18
CA ASP A 122 -18.37 2.72 -7.46
C ASP A 122 -17.34 2.72 -8.60
N ALA A 123 -16.16 3.26 -8.35
CA ALA A 123 -15.06 3.31 -9.31
C ALA A 123 -14.17 2.05 -9.26
N GLU A 124 -14.35 1.16 -8.29
CA GLU A 124 -13.56 -0.04 -8.04
C GLU A 124 -12.04 0.24 -8.02
N GLN A 125 -11.66 1.30 -7.34
CA GLN A 125 -10.27 1.72 -7.24
C GLN A 125 -9.94 2.42 -5.91
N TRP A 126 -8.66 2.43 -5.58
CA TRP A 126 -8.17 3.20 -4.44
C TRP A 126 -8.09 4.69 -4.79
N THR A 127 -8.72 5.52 -3.97
CA THR A 127 -8.48 6.97 -4.01
C THR A 127 -7.08 7.29 -3.48
N ARG A 128 -6.58 8.49 -3.78
CA ARG A 128 -5.26 8.98 -3.36
C ARG A 128 -5.42 10.18 -2.43
N ASN A 129 -4.56 10.28 -1.44
CA ASN A 129 -4.61 11.37 -0.43
C ASN A 129 -3.43 12.33 -0.60
N GLY A 130 -3.20 12.76 -1.82
CA GLY A 130 -2.20 13.79 -2.12
C GLY A 130 -2.83 15.15 -2.47
N PRO A 131 -1.97 16.18 -2.55
CA PRO A 131 -0.54 16.18 -2.23
C PRO A 131 -0.24 16.18 -0.72
N ILE A 132 0.79 15.44 -0.29
CA ILE A 132 1.24 15.42 1.10
C ILE A 132 2.74 15.65 1.24
N LYS A 133 3.17 16.25 2.37
CA LYS A 133 4.58 16.36 2.72
C LYS A 133 5.12 15.00 3.19
N VAL A 134 6.28 14.62 2.64
CA VAL A 134 6.95 13.36 2.96
C VAL A 134 8.44 13.58 3.24
N ALA A 135 9.03 12.65 3.99
CA ALA A 135 10.47 12.55 4.14
C ALA A 135 10.99 11.43 3.23
N LEU A 136 11.87 11.78 2.29
CA LEU A 136 12.51 10.82 1.40
C LEU A 136 13.89 10.47 1.95
N LYS A 137 14.13 9.20 2.21
CA LYS A 137 15.44 8.70 2.63
C LYS A 137 16.21 8.18 1.41
N ARG A 138 17.14 8.98 0.91
CA ARG A 138 18.07 8.58 -0.14
C ARG A 138 19.20 7.76 0.45
N LEU A 139 19.37 6.53 0.00
CA LEU A 139 20.48 5.68 0.41
C LEU A 139 21.75 6.04 -0.37
N ASN A 140 22.86 6.19 0.34
CA ASN A 140 24.17 6.35 -0.26
C ASN A 140 24.66 4.98 -0.74
N ASN A 141 25.30 4.94 -1.92
CA ASN A 141 25.81 3.71 -2.52
C ASN A 141 24.76 2.59 -2.74
N SER A 142 23.55 2.97 -3.09
CA SER A 142 22.42 2.05 -3.30
C SER A 142 22.59 1.07 -4.48
N GLN A 143 23.68 1.17 -5.25
CA GLN A 143 23.96 0.23 -6.35
C GLN A 143 24.25 -1.19 -5.85
N ASN A 144 24.71 -1.35 -4.60
CA ASN A 144 25.05 -2.62 -3.97
C ASN A 144 24.23 -2.81 -2.69
N ILE A 145 22.91 -2.78 -2.80
CA ILE A 145 22.02 -3.03 -1.65
C ILE A 145 22.13 -4.51 -1.27
N SER A 146 22.51 -4.78 0.00
CA SER A 146 22.57 -6.15 0.50
C SER A 146 21.19 -6.73 0.78
N GLU A 147 21.07 -8.06 0.68
CA GLU A 147 19.82 -8.75 1.07
C GLU A 147 19.45 -8.51 2.55
N GLU A 148 20.44 -8.38 3.42
CA GLU A 148 20.23 -8.06 4.85
C GLU A 148 19.55 -6.71 5.03
N TYR A 149 19.95 -5.70 4.24
CA TYR A 149 19.29 -4.40 4.27
C TYR A 149 17.84 -4.47 3.78
N LEU A 150 17.59 -5.20 2.68
CA LEU A 150 16.24 -5.40 2.16
C LEU A 150 15.33 -6.13 3.18
N ASN A 151 15.88 -7.12 3.87
CA ASN A 151 15.17 -7.84 4.91
C ASN A 151 14.83 -6.93 6.11
N GLN A 152 15.74 -6.02 6.49
CA GLN A 152 15.46 -5.05 7.54
C GLN A 152 14.38 -4.05 7.13
N VAL A 153 14.41 -3.54 5.91
CA VAL A 153 13.35 -2.67 5.38
C VAL A 153 12.00 -3.39 5.40
N SER A 154 11.96 -4.67 5.04
CA SER A 154 10.74 -5.48 5.10
C SER A 154 10.22 -5.65 6.53
N PHE A 155 11.11 -5.82 7.49
CA PHE A 155 10.75 -5.93 8.92
C PHE A 155 10.21 -4.61 9.45
N ASP A 156 10.87 -3.50 9.16
CA ASP A 156 10.45 -2.16 9.58
C ASP A 156 9.09 -1.79 8.96
N PHE A 157 8.88 -2.14 7.69
CA PHE A 157 7.62 -1.92 6.99
C PHE A 157 6.44 -2.66 7.67
N LYS A 158 6.59 -3.93 7.99
CA LYS A 158 5.56 -4.71 8.68
C LYS A 158 5.24 -4.16 10.08
N ASN A 159 6.25 -3.66 10.79
CA ASN A 159 6.05 -3.13 12.14
C ASN A 159 5.42 -1.73 12.16
N LEU A 160 5.61 -0.90 11.13
CA LEU A 160 5.00 0.43 11.05
C LEU A 160 3.47 0.40 11.00
N TYR A 161 2.87 -0.64 10.45
CA TYR A 161 1.41 -0.80 10.35
C TYR A 161 0.75 -1.36 11.62
N TYR A 162 1.52 -1.89 12.57
CA TYR A 162 0.98 -2.37 13.86
C TYR A 162 0.89 -1.28 14.93
N TYR A 163 1.36 -0.05 14.66
CA TYR A 163 1.40 1.06 15.62
C TYR A 163 0.62 2.33 15.18
N CYS A 164 -0.18 2.24 14.10
CA CYS A 164 -1.08 3.32 13.66
C CYS A 164 -2.53 3.01 13.98
#